data_29f77d6b01b3474393f1b3b1d0567419
#
_entry.id   29f77d6b01b3474393f1b3b1d0567419
#
_cell.length_a   1.000
_cell.length_b   1.000
_cell.length_c   1.000
_cell.angle_alpha   90.00
_cell.angle_beta   90.00
_cell.angle_gamma   90.00
#
_symmetry.space_group_name_H-M   'P 1'
#
loop_
_entity.id
_entity.type
_entity.pdbx_description
1 polymer ?
#
loop_
_entity_poly.entity_id
_entity_poly.type
_entity_poly.pdbx_seq_one_letter_code
_entity_poly.pdbx_strand_id
1 'polypeptide(L)'
;MEDKKELTKDLLTLSFRELILKIPFDKITIKMITDGAGVIRPTFYKHFQDKYGILEYILQKEIREKIDVLIENHLENDIFLLLCSCLSKDRAFYKKLYLIEGPNSFEEQMFQFIYELIFFLFNKYPLKAPSRLKILTKESLARFYTFGLADSIKYAITHDVAYEPKELAEVYDYLIHNSVLDLVEYPAQGNYCLLYTSPSPRDTERS
;
A
#
# COMPACT_ATOMS: atom_id res chain seq x y z
N MET A 1 -19.07 -22.95 11.69
CA MET A 1 -19.67 -22.55 10.38
C MET A 1 -18.82 -21.48 9.66
N GLU A 2 -18.15 -20.64 10.41
CA GLU A 2 -17.22 -19.61 9.87
C GLU A 2 -16.00 -20.24 9.19
N ASP A 3 -15.34 -21.19 9.83
CA ASP A 3 -14.17 -21.92 9.26
C ASP A 3 -14.45 -22.53 7.88
N LYS A 4 -15.67 -23.07 7.63
CA LYS A 4 -16.01 -23.66 6.34
C LYS A 4 -16.19 -22.63 5.23
N LYS A 5 -16.64 -21.40 5.57
CA LYS A 5 -16.76 -20.31 4.63
C LYS A 5 -15.39 -19.79 4.23
N GLU A 6 -14.50 -19.63 5.22
CA GLU A 6 -13.15 -19.18 5.03
C GLU A 6 -12.35 -20.17 4.19
N LEU A 7 -12.39 -21.45 4.53
CA LEU A 7 -11.75 -22.49 3.72
C LEU A 7 -12.19 -22.46 2.26
N THR A 8 -13.48 -22.21 1.98
CA THR A 8 -13.97 -22.11 0.60
C THR A 8 -13.41 -20.88 -0.12
N LYS A 9 -13.30 -19.73 0.56
CA LYS A 9 -12.64 -18.55 0.00
C LYS A 9 -11.17 -18.81 -0.31
N ASP A 10 -10.46 -19.50 0.60
CA ASP A 10 -9.06 -19.85 0.42
C ASP A 10 -8.86 -20.76 -0.80
N LEU A 11 -9.70 -21.76 -0.98
CA LEU A 11 -9.65 -22.65 -2.16
C LEU A 11 -9.89 -21.89 -3.47
N LEU A 12 -10.88 -20.99 -3.49
CA LEU A 12 -11.15 -20.15 -4.66
C LEU A 12 -10.00 -19.20 -4.95
N THR A 13 -9.40 -18.63 -3.92
CA THR A 13 -8.24 -17.73 -4.01
C THR A 13 -7.01 -18.49 -4.50
N LEU A 14 -6.75 -19.69 -4.00
CA LEU A 14 -5.64 -20.53 -4.46
C LEU A 14 -5.78 -20.87 -5.95
N SER A 15 -6.97 -21.29 -6.37
CA SER A 15 -7.26 -21.53 -7.79
C SER A 15 -7.04 -20.29 -8.66
N PHE A 16 -7.50 -19.13 -8.20
CA PHE A 16 -7.26 -17.86 -8.88
C PHE A 16 -5.77 -17.52 -8.98
N ARG A 17 -4.98 -17.73 -7.91
CA ARG A 17 -3.53 -17.50 -7.91
C ARG A 17 -2.82 -18.33 -8.98
N GLU A 18 -3.17 -19.60 -9.10
CA GLU A 18 -2.59 -20.47 -10.13
C GLU A 18 -2.93 -20.01 -11.55
N LEU A 19 -4.15 -19.51 -11.74
CA LEU A 19 -4.62 -19.05 -13.04
C LEU A 19 -3.95 -17.74 -13.46
N ILE A 20 -3.88 -16.75 -12.60
CA ILE A 20 -3.33 -15.41 -12.92
C ILE A 20 -1.83 -15.46 -13.25
N LEU A 21 -1.10 -16.43 -12.72
CA LEU A 21 0.29 -16.66 -13.08
C LEU A 21 0.46 -17.20 -14.50
N LYS A 22 -0.57 -17.86 -15.05
CA LYS A 22 -0.52 -18.55 -16.35
C LYS A 22 -1.20 -17.79 -17.48
N ILE A 23 -2.29 -17.08 -17.17
CA ILE A 23 -3.11 -16.41 -18.19
C ILE A 23 -3.52 -15.00 -17.73
N PRO A 24 -3.76 -14.05 -18.66
CA PRO A 24 -4.21 -12.72 -18.34
C PRO A 24 -5.55 -12.71 -17.56
N PHE A 25 -5.71 -11.76 -16.66
CA PHE A 25 -6.89 -11.61 -15.81
C PHE A 25 -8.21 -11.63 -16.61
N ASP A 26 -8.27 -10.94 -17.74
CA ASP A 26 -9.49 -10.85 -18.56
C ASP A 26 -9.93 -12.20 -19.12
N LYS A 27 -9.00 -13.12 -19.31
CA LYS A 27 -9.27 -14.49 -19.79
C LYS A 27 -9.68 -15.44 -18.66
N ILE A 28 -9.47 -15.07 -17.40
CA ILE A 28 -9.89 -15.87 -16.25
C ILE A 28 -11.40 -15.75 -16.08
N THR A 29 -12.09 -16.88 -16.14
CA THR A 29 -13.53 -16.97 -15.93
C THR A 29 -13.85 -17.55 -14.55
N ILE A 30 -15.04 -17.23 -14.04
CA ILE A 30 -15.54 -17.81 -12.78
C ILE A 30 -15.57 -19.35 -12.86
N LYS A 31 -15.89 -19.90 -14.04
CA LYS A 31 -15.88 -21.36 -14.25
C LYS A 31 -14.49 -21.94 -14.02
N MET A 32 -13.44 -21.33 -14.58
CA MET A 32 -12.06 -21.81 -14.38
C MET A 32 -11.66 -21.77 -12.91
N ILE A 33 -12.02 -20.70 -12.19
CA ILE A 33 -11.73 -20.57 -10.76
C ILE A 33 -12.45 -21.66 -9.96
N THR A 34 -13.72 -21.88 -10.23
CA THR A 34 -14.52 -22.89 -9.51
C THR A 34 -14.11 -24.31 -9.83
N ASP A 35 -13.78 -24.61 -11.09
CA ASP A 35 -13.28 -25.93 -11.51
C ASP A 35 -11.94 -26.25 -10.79
N GLY A 36 -11.02 -25.29 -10.74
CA GLY A 36 -9.74 -25.44 -10.01
C GLY A 36 -9.91 -25.57 -8.49
N ALA A 37 -10.91 -24.92 -7.91
CA ALA A 37 -11.22 -25.01 -6.49
C ALA A 37 -12.07 -26.24 -6.11
N GLY A 38 -12.53 -27.04 -7.08
CA GLY A 38 -13.39 -28.19 -6.83
C GLY A 38 -14.79 -27.84 -6.32
N VAL A 39 -15.31 -26.65 -6.68
CA VAL A 39 -16.63 -26.18 -6.24
C VAL A 39 -17.52 -25.80 -7.43
N ILE A 40 -18.83 -25.68 -7.19
CA ILE A 40 -19.77 -25.27 -8.24
C ILE A 40 -19.90 -23.74 -8.32
N ARG A 41 -20.22 -23.21 -9.50
CA ARG A 41 -20.36 -21.75 -9.73
C ARG A 41 -21.29 -21.02 -8.74
N PRO A 42 -22.44 -21.56 -8.30
CA PRO A 42 -23.24 -20.93 -7.26
C PRO A 42 -22.49 -20.73 -5.92
N THR A 43 -21.53 -21.60 -5.60
CA THR A 43 -20.70 -21.47 -4.41
C THR A 43 -19.81 -20.23 -4.49
N PHE A 44 -19.26 -19.92 -5.65
CA PHE A 44 -18.48 -18.69 -5.86
C PHE A 44 -19.30 -17.47 -5.47
N TYR A 45 -20.51 -17.31 -6.01
CA TYR A 45 -21.35 -16.14 -5.77
C TYR A 45 -21.91 -16.02 -4.35
N LYS A 46 -21.76 -17.06 -3.51
CA LYS A 46 -22.01 -16.95 -2.06
C LYS A 46 -20.89 -16.25 -1.32
N HIS A 47 -19.69 -16.17 -1.90
CA HIS A 47 -18.49 -15.64 -1.26
C HIS A 47 -17.96 -14.37 -1.92
N PHE A 48 -18.06 -14.26 -3.23
CA PHE A 48 -17.55 -13.16 -4.02
C PHE A 48 -18.60 -12.71 -5.04
N GLN A 49 -18.72 -11.40 -5.21
CA GLN A 49 -19.62 -10.81 -6.19
C GLN A 49 -19.09 -11.05 -7.63
N ASP A 50 -17.80 -10.88 -7.78
CA ASP A 50 -17.05 -11.10 -9.02
C ASP A 50 -15.59 -11.49 -8.71
N LYS A 51 -14.74 -11.56 -9.75
CA LYS A 51 -13.32 -11.91 -9.57
C LYS A 51 -12.48 -10.81 -8.93
N TYR A 52 -12.93 -9.56 -8.92
CA TYR A 52 -12.27 -8.46 -8.20
C TYR A 52 -12.43 -8.61 -6.69
N GLY A 53 -13.54 -9.18 -6.21
CA GLY A 53 -13.71 -9.51 -4.80
C GLY A 53 -12.67 -10.50 -4.25
N ILE A 54 -12.03 -11.32 -5.12
CA ILE A 54 -10.89 -12.14 -4.73
C ILE A 54 -9.67 -11.27 -4.40
N LEU A 55 -9.43 -10.19 -5.15
CA LEU A 55 -8.31 -9.27 -4.91
C LEU A 55 -8.45 -8.60 -3.54
N GLU A 56 -9.66 -8.16 -3.22
CA GLU A 56 -10.00 -7.59 -1.92
C GLU A 56 -9.75 -8.60 -0.78
N TYR A 57 -10.16 -9.86 -0.98
CA TYR A 57 -9.93 -10.92 0.00
C TYR A 57 -8.44 -11.22 0.21
N ILE A 58 -7.64 -11.24 -0.87
CA ILE A 58 -6.19 -11.40 -0.80
C ILE A 58 -5.58 -10.25 0.03
N LEU A 59 -5.94 -9.01 -0.28
CA LEU A 59 -5.43 -7.83 0.42
C LEU A 59 -5.80 -7.88 1.91
N GLN A 60 -7.04 -8.23 2.22
CA GLN A 60 -7.52 -8.39 3.58
C GLN A 60 -6.72 -9.47 4.33
N LYS A 61 -6.64 -10.67 3.76
CA LYS A 61 -6.08 -11.85 4.43
C LYS A 61 -4.56 -11.82 4.55
N GLU A 62 -3.87 -11.37 3.50
CA GLU A 62 -2.42 -11.46 3.44
C GLU A 62 -1.71 -10.24 4.00
N ILE A 63 -2.38 -9.10 4.05
CA ILE A 63 -1.79 -7.83 4.46
C ILE A 63 -2.53 -7.21 5.64
N ARG A 64 -3.83 -6.88 5.49
CA ARG A 64 -4.58 -6.12 6.50
C ARG A 64 -4.60 -6.82 7.86
N GLU A 65 -4.96 -8.10 7.92
CA GLU A 65 -5.01 -8.84 9.19
C GLU A 65 -3.68 -8.82 9.96
N LYS A 66 -2.56 -8.84 9.25
CA LYS A 66 -1.23 -8.76 9.88
C LYS A 66 -0.90 -7.35 10.36
N ILE A 67 -1.34 -6.33 9.63
CA ILE A 67 -1.18 -4.93 10.02
C ILE A 67 -2.03 -4.63 11.25
N ASP A 68 -3.26 -5.14 11.30
CA ASP A 68 -4.15 -4.97 12.45
C ASP A 68 -3.48 -5.50 13.75
N VAL A 69 -2.79 -6.65 13.67
CA VAL A 69 -1.98 -7.18 14.78
C VAL A 69 -0.87 -6.22 15.20
N LEU A 70 -0.18 -5.57 14.27
CA LEU A 70 0.85 -4.57 14.62
C LEU A 70 0.22 -3.35 15.31
N ILE A 71 -0.92 -2.87 14.81
CA ILE A 71 -1.64 -1.73 15.39
C ILE A 71 -2.12 -2.04 16.81
N GLU A 72 -2.64 -3.23 17.05
CA GLU A 72 -3.10 -3.70 18.37
C GLU A 72 -1.94 -3.78 19.38
N ASN A 73 -0.74 -4.08 18.90
CA ASN A 73 0.48 -4.19 19.73
C ASN A 73 1.30 -2.90 19.77
N HIS A 74 0.82 -1.78 19.23
CA HIS A 74 1.53 -0.49 19.16
C HIS A 74 2.88 -0.56 18.42
N LEU A 75 2.93 -1.34 17.33
CA LEU A 75 4.09 -1.55 16.47
C LEU A 75 3.92 -0.88 15.11
N GLU A 76 3.32 0.32 15.08
CA GLU A 76 3.00 1.03 13.84
C GLU A 76 4.22 1.35 12.97
N ASN A 77 5.40 1.47 13.59
CA ASN A 77 6.66 1.70 12.87
C ASN A 77 7.05 0.53 11.95
N ASP A 78 6.56 -0.68 12.24
CA ASP A 78 6.88 -1.88 11.46
C ASP A 78 5.89 -2.13 10.31
N ILE A 79 4.83 -1.34 10.20
CA ILE A 79 3.75 -1.55 9.21
C ILE A 79 4.30 -1.49 7.78
N PHE A 80 5.15 -0.52 7.49
CA PHE A 80 5.68 -0.37 6.14
C PHE A 80 6.64 -1.51 5.77
N LEU A 81 7.50 -1.93 6.69
CA LEU A 81 8.37 -3.09 6.52
C LEU A 81 7.55 -4.37 6.30
N LEU A 82 6.47 -4.56 7.06
CA LEU A 82 5.57 -5.69 6.89
C LEU A 82 4.92 -5.67 5.49
N LEU A 83 4.41 -4.53 5.05
CA LEU A 83 3.81 -4.36 3.72
C LEU A 83 4.80 -4.72 2.61
N CYS A 84 6.01 -4.17 2.65
CA CYS A 84 7.08 -4.50 1.69
C CYS A 84 7.42 -6.00 1.71
N SER A 85 7.49 -6.59 2.90
CA SER A 85 7.81 -8.03 3.07
C SER A 85 6.73 -8.93 2.51
N CYS A 86 5.45 -8.61 2.73
CA CYS A 86 4.32 -9.37 2.17
C CYS A 86 4.34 -9.36 0.65
N LEU A 87 4.54 -8.19 0.04
CA LEU A 87 4.54 -8.04 -1.41
C LEU A 87 5.78 -8.68 -2.06
N SER A 88 6.94 -8.60 -1.42
CA SER A 88 8.19 -9.19 -1.92
C SER A 88 8.18 -10.71 -1.86
N LYS A 89 7.48 -11.31 -0.90
CA LYS A 89 7.42 -12.77 -0.71
C LYS A 89 6.85 -13.50 -1.93
N ASP A 90 5.90 -12.88 -2.63
CA ASP A 90 5.30 -13.43 -3.85
C ASP A 90 5.21 -12.36 -4.95
N ARG A 91 6.37 -11.76 -5.23
CA ARG A 91 6.49 -10.63 -6.15
C ARG A 91 5.90 -10.93 -7.54
N ALA A 92 6.15 -12.14 -8.06
CA ALA A 92 5.65 -12.54 -9.38
C ALA A 92 4.12 -12.49 -9.44
N PHE A 93 3.46 -12.90 -8.38
CA PHE A 93 2.01 -12.85 -8.25
C PHE A 93 1.51 -11.41 -8.14
N TYR A 94 2.06 -10.60 -7.23
CA TYR A 94 1.64 -9.20 -7.08
C TYR A 94 1.92 -8.36 -8.34
N LYS A 95 3.02 -8.64 -9.06
CA LYS A 95 3.27 -8.04 -10.37
C LYS A 95 2.13 -8.31 -11.35
N LYS A 96 1.58 -9.53 -11.37
CA LYS A 96 0.41 -9.85 -12.20
C LYS A 96 -0.85 -9.13 -11.75
N LEU A 97 -1.04 -8.92 -10.44
CA LEU A 97 -2.18 -8.17 -9.92
C LEU A 97 -2.12 -6.70 -10.31
N TYR A 98 -0.94 -6.07 -10.30
CA TYR A 98 -0.77 -4.68 -10.75
C TYR A 98 -0.98 -4.46 -12.26
N LEU A 99 -1.00 -5.54 -13.06
CA LEU A 99 -1.35 -5.46 -14.49
C LEU A 99 -2.86 -5.54 -14.76
N ILE A 100 -3.68 -5.69 -13.72
CA ILE A 100 -5.14 -5.71 -13.84
C ILE A 100 -5.63 -4.27 -13.99
N GLU A 101 -6.28 -3.98 -15.10
CA GLU A 101 -6.85 -2.68 -15.42
C GLU A 101 -8.35 -2.62 -15.09
N GLY A 102 -8.90 -1.40 -15.07
CA GLY A 102 -10.32 -1.13 -14.89
C GLY A 102 -10.73 -0.81 -13.45
N PRO A 103 -12.01 -0.56 -13.22
CA PRO A 103 -12.55 -0.24 -11.90
C PRO A 103 -12.38 -1.44 -10.95
N ASN A 104 -12.08 -1.14 -9.70
CA ASN A 104 -11.74 -2.12 -8.67
C ASN A 104 -10.46 -2.93 -8.96
N SER A 105 -9.53 -2.39 -9.78
CA SER A 105 -8.21 -2.97 -10.01
C SER A 105 -7.45 -3.15 -8.70
N PHE A 106 -6.44 -4.01 -8.69
CA PHE A 106 -5.58 -4.20 -7.52
C PHE A 106 -4.88 -2.89 -7.11
N GLU A 107 -4.48 -2.08 -8.09
CA GLU A 107 -3.89 -0.77 -7.85
C GLU A 107 -4.84 0.17 -7.08
N GLU A 108 -6.10 0.26 -7.51
CA GLU A 108 -7.11 1.08 -6.81
C GLU A 108 -7.36 0.57 -5.39
N GLN A 109 -7.50 -0.74 -5.22
CA GLN A 109 -7.71 -1.36 -3.91
C GLN A 109 -6.51 -1.15 -2.98
N MET A 110 -5.29 -1.28 -3.48
CA MET A 110 -4.06 -1.03 -2.72
C MET A 110 -3.95 0.46 -2.35
N PHE A 111 -4.25 1.37 -3.28
CA PHE A 111 -4.27 2.81 -3.00
C PHE A 111 -5.26 3.13 -1.88
N GLN A 112 -6.49 2.63 -1.99
CA GLN A 112 -7.51 2.86 -0.98
C GLN A 112 -7.11 2.28 0.39
N PHE A 113 -6.54 1.08 0.41
CA PHE A 113 -6.05 0.45 1.63
C PHE A 113 -4.96 1.30 2.31
N ILE A 114 -3.95 1.76 1.55
CA ILE A 114 -2.87 2.60 2.10
C ILE A 114 -3.44 3.94 2.59
N TYR A 115 -4.39 4.53 1.85
CA TYR A 115 -5.06 5.76 2.27
C TYR A 115 -5.78 5.60 3.61
N GLU A 116 -6.59 4.56 3.75
CA GLU A 116 -7.31 4.27 4.99
C GLU A 116 -6.37 4.06 6.17
N LEU A 117 -5.26 3.36 5.95
CA LEU A 117 -4.24 3.12 6.97
C LEU A 117 -3.59 4.43 7.43
N ILE A 118 -3.12 5.26 6.50
CA ILE A 118 -2.48 6.56 6.83
C ILE A 118 -3.51 7.50 7.47
N PHE A 119 -4.74 7.54 6.96
CA PHE A 119 -5.80 8.35 7.53
C PHE A 119 -6.17 7.91 8.95
N PHE A 120 -6.21 6.60 9.21
CA PHE A 120 -6.39 6.05 10.55
C PHE A 120 -5.29 6.53 11.50
N LEU A 121 -4.00 6.47 11.09
CA LEU A 121 -2.88 6.94 11.91
C LEU A 121 -2.98 8.44 12.22
N PHE A 122 -3.36 9.27 11.23
CA PHE A 122 -3.59 10.70 11.47
C PHE A 122 -4.80 10.98 12.36
N ASN A 123 -5.77 10.09 12.43
CA ASN A 123 -6.88 10.22 13.38
C ASN A 123 -6.52 9.75 14.79
N LYS A 124 -5.65 8.74 14.89
CA LYS A 124 -5.17 8.23 16.19
C LYS A 124 -4.30 9.26 16.93
N TYR A 125 -3.53 10.09 16.19
CA TYR A 125 -2.59 11.05 16.76
C TYR A 125 -2.94 12.49 16.36
N PRO A 126 -2.65 13.48 17.25
CA PRO A 126 -2.85 14.90 16.93
C PRO A 126 -1.86 15.36 15.84
N LEU A 127 -2.36 16.10 14.85
CA LEU A 127 -1.50 16.71 13.83
C LEU A 127 -0.67 17.86 14.39
N LYS A 128 0.61 17.87 14.08
CA LYS A 128 1.54 19.00 14.33
C LYS A 128 1.56 19.94 13.11
N ALA A 129 0.38 20.36 12.62
CA ALA A 129 0.29 21.23 11.46
C ALA A 129 0.14 22.70 11.86
N PRO A 130 0.78 23.65 11.15
CA PRO A 130 0.58 25.06 11.39
C PRO A 130 -0.87 25.47 11.12
N SER A 131 -1.55 26.10 12.07
CA SER A 131 -2.96 26.51 11.96
C SER A 131 -3.26 27.48 10.80
N ARG A 132 -2.23 28.17 10.29
CA ARG A 132 -2.33 29.07 9.12
C ARG A 132 -2.55 28.33 7.79
N LEU A 133 -2.22 27.04 7.72
CA LEU A 133 -2.31 26.23 6.50
C LEU A 133 -3.63 25.46 6.47
N LYS A 134 -4.73 26.16 6.19
CA LYS A 134 -6.09 25.60 6.22
C LYS A 134 -6.32 24.39 5.30
N ILE A 135 -5.53 24.27 4.23
CA ILE A 135 -5.59 23.16 3.26
C ILE A 135 -4.90 21.89 3.80
N LEU A 136 -4.08 22.03 4.84
CA LEU A 136 -3.34 20.93 5.42
C LEU A 136 -4.22 20.15 6.42
N THR A 137 -5.22 19.47 5.89
CA THR A 137 -6.13 18.59 6.64
C THR A 137 -5.57 17.17 6.74
N LYS A 138 -6.15 16.35 7.61
CA LYS A 138 -5.79 14.92 7.72
C LYS A 138 -6.00 14.19 6.40
N GLU A 139 -7.08 14.51 5.69
CA GLU A 139 -7.42 13.95 4.39
C GLU A 139 -6.40 14.32 3.32
N SER A 140 -6.02 15.62 3.23
CA SER A 140 -5.04 16.08 2.25
C SER A 140 -3.65 15.49 2.49
N LEU A 141 -3.24 15.38 3.76
CA LEU A 141 -2.00 14.74 4.15
C LEU A 141 -2.03 13.23 3.84
N ALA A 142 -3.11 12.54 4.21
CA ALA A 142 -3.24 11.11 3.92
C ALA A 142 -3.13 10.86 2.41
N ARG A 143 -3.81 11.65 1.58
CA ARG A 143 -3.69 11.53 0.11
C ARG A 143 -2.27 11.77 -0.38
N PHE A 144 -1.61 12.83 0.10
CA PHE A 144 -0.24 13.16 -0.31
C PHE A 144 0.74 12.02 -0.05
N TYR A 145 0.73 11.48 1.17
CA TYR A 145 1.60 10.35 1.52
C TYR A 145 1.21 9.05 0.83
N THR A 146 -0.09 8.83 0.60
CA THR A 146 -0.57 7.64 -0.13
C THR A 146 -0.06 7.63 -1.57
N PHE A 147 -0.11 8.74 -2.28
CA PHE A 147 0.39 8.80 -3.67
C PHE A 147 1.87 8.41 -3.76
N GLY A 148 2.72 9.01 -2.92
CA GLY A 148 4.14 8.68 -2.90
C GLY A 148 4.41 7.22 -2.58
N LEU A 149 3.75 6.69 -1.54
CA LEU A 149 3.95 5.32 -1.09
C LEU A 149 3.39 4.27 -2.06
N ALA A 150 2.15 4.44 -2.50
CA ALA A 150 1.49 3.48 -3.40
C ALA A 150 2.22 3.38 -4.75
N ASP A 151 2.64 4.52 -5.33
CA ASP A 151 3.37 4.55 -6.58
C ASP A 151 4.77 3.95 -6.44
N SER A 152 5.49 4.26 -5.38
CA SER A 152 6.82 3.68 -5.10
C SER A 152 6.76 2.15 -4.98
N ILE A 153 5.76 1.61 -4.28
CA ILE A 153 5.52 0.16 -4.16
C ILE A 153 5.21 -0.44 -5.53
N LYS A 154 4.27 0.16 -6.26
CA LYS A 154 3.91 -0.29 -7.62
C LYS A 154 5.14 -0.32 -8.52
N TYR A 155 5.91 0.76 -8.54
CA TYR A 155 7.13 0.86 -9.32
C TYR A 155 8.11 -0.25 -8.98
N ALA A 156 8.41 -0.43 -7.69
CA ALA A 156 9.34 -1.47 -7.24
C ALA A 156 8.89 -2.87 -7.67
N ILE A 157 7.60 -3.18 -7.59
CA ILE A 157 7.05 -4.50 -7.95
C ILE A 157 7.03 -4.71 -9.47
N THR A 158 6.63 -3.69 -10.26
CA THR A 158 6.38 -3.86 -11.69
C THR A 158 7.63 -3.73 -12.54
N HIS A 159 8.66 -2.96 -12.12
CA HIS A 159 9.88 -2.69 -12.89
C HIS A 159 11.06 -3.61 -12.49
N ASP A 160 10.80 -4.69 -11.78
CA ASP A 160 11.82 -5.67 -11.37
C ASP A 160 13.03 -5.05 -10.65
N VAL A 161 12.80 -3.97 -9.90
CA VAL A 161 13.83 -3.35 -9.07
C VAL A 161 14.29 -4.36 -8.01
N ALA A 162 15.56 -4.69 -8.00
CA ALA A 162 16.13 -5.55 -6.97
C ALA A 162 16.25 -4.75 -5.67
N TYR A 163 15.55 -5.19 -4.63
CA TYR A 163 15.63 -4.61 -3.28
C TYR A 163 15.31 -5.66 -2.24
N GLU A 164 15.88 -5.49 -1.07
CA GLU A 164 15.41 -6.18 0.12
C GLU A 164 14.25 -5.37 0.76
N PRO A 165 13.22 -6.02 1.32
CA PRO A 165 12.09 -5.33 1.92
C PRO A 165 12.49 -4.27 2.96
N LYS A 166 13.55 -4.56 3.72
CA LYS A 166 14.10 -3.64 4.72
C LYS A 166 14.72 -2.41 4.08
N GLU A 167 15.45 -2.57 2.99
CA GLU A 167 16.07 -1.46 2.24
C GLU A 167 14.99 -0.52 1.68
N LEU A 168 13.91 -1.06 1.09
CA LEU A 168 12.81 -0.24 0.60
C LEU A 168 12.12 0.52 1.74
N ALA A 169 11.96 -0.11 2.90
CA ALA A 169 11.40 0.55 4.08
C ALA A 169 12.31 1.68 4.59
N GLU A 170 13.61 1.47 4.65
CA GLU A 170 14.61 2.47 5.05
C GLU A 170 14.64 3.65 4.06
N VAL A 171 14.59 3.39 2.75
CA VAL A 171 14.51 4.44 1.72
C VAL A 171 13.28 5.30 1.89
N TYR A 172 12.11 4.67 2.09
CA TYR A 172 10.88 5.43 2.31
C TYR A 172 10.95 6.27 3.59
N ASP A 173 11.40 5.70 4.70
CA ASP A 173 11.59 6.42 5.96
C ASP A 173 12.54 7.62 5.78
N TYR A 174 13.65 7.43 5.07
CA TYR A 174 14.58 8.50 4.74
C TYR A 174 13.91 9.63 3.94
N LEU A 175 13.12 9.28 2.90
CA LEU A 175 12.45 10.26 2.06
C LEU A 175 11.36 11.06 2.79
N ILE A 176 10.65 10.46 3.72
CA ILE A 176 9.62 11.19 4.50
C ILE A 176 10.22 12.11 5.58
N HIS A 177 11.44 11.86 6.02
CA HIS A 177 12.14 12.67 7.03
C HIS A 177 13.01 13.78 6.44
N ASN A 178 13.25 13.77 5.13
CA ASN A 178 14.07 14.76 4.44
C ASN A 178 13.26 15.47 3.35
N SER A 179 13.44 16.77 3.21
CA SER A 179 12.87 17.50 2.09
C SER A 179 13.65 17.22 0.80
N VAL A 180 13.03 17.47 -0.36
CA VAL A 180 13.71 17.36 -1.66
C VAL A 180 15.00 18.21 -1.68
N LEU A 181 15.02 19.33 -0.95
CA LEU A 181 16.17 20.22 -0.87
C LEU A 181 17.31 19.64 -0.02
N ASP A 182 17.00 18.78 0.93
CA ASP A 182 18.01 18.11 1.78
C ASP A 182 18.69 16.94 1.03
N LEU A 183 18.10 16.49 -0.09
CA LEU A 183 18.59 15.37 -0.89
C LEU A 183 19.55 15.78 -2.01
N VAL A 184 19.80 17.08 -2.20
CA VAL A 184 20.65 17.59 -3.27
C VAL A 184 21.75 18.50 -2.73
N GLU A 185 22.95 18.34 -3.27
CA GLU A 185 24.05 19.28 -3.00
C GLU A 185 23.90 20.50 -3.89
N TYR A 186 23.54 21.65 -3.29
CA TYR A 186 23.53 22.91 -4.03
C TYR A 186 24.96 23.42 -4.19
N PRO A 187 25.36 23.83 -5.40
CA PRO A 187 26.63 24.55 -5.57
C PRO A 187 26.58 25.84 -4.75
N ALA A 188 27.63 26.12 -4.01
CA ALA A 188 27.76 27.20 -3.03
C ALA A 188 27.67 28.64 -3.62
N GLN A 189 27.07 28.85 -4.77
CA GLN A 189 26.89 30.17 -5.38
C GLN A 189 25.52 30.28 -6.08
N GLY A 190 24.70 31.12 -5.53
CA GLY A 190 23.47 31.62 -6.13
C GLY A 190 22.37 31.84 -5.13
N ASN A 191 21.99 33.09 -4.90
CA ASN A 191 20.85 33.52 -4.11
C ASN A 191 19.53 32.91 -4.65
N TYR A 192 19.31 31.63 -4.43
CA TYR A 192 17.99 31.00 -4.55
C TYR A 192 17.33 30.91 -3.17
N CYS A 193 17.38 32.03 -2.47
CA CYS A 193 16.59 32.28 -1.27
C CYS A 193 15.21 32.71 -1.72
N LEU A 194 14.25 31.82 -1.91
CA LEU A 194 12.90 32.32 -2.16
C LEU A 194 11.74 31.60 -1.49
N LEU A 195 11.91 30.52 -0.75
CA LEU A 195 10.73 29.94 -0.08
C LEU A 195 10.88 29.52 1.39
N TYR A 196 12.09 29.50 1.96
CA TYR A 196 12.30 29.05 3.33
C TYR A 196 13.36 29.88 4.08
N THR A 197 13.09 31.16 4.29
CA THR A 197 13.76 31.93 5.35
C THR A 197 12.76 32.18 6.48
N SER A 198 12.35 31.13 7.15
CA SER A 198 11.93 31.27 8.56
C SER A 198 13.15 30.91 9.38
N PRO A 199 13.67 31.82 10.24
CA PRO A 199 14.76 31.46 11.14
C PRO A 199 14.33 30.24 11.97
N SER A 200 15.23 29.29 12.10
CA SER A 200 15.05 28.18 13.02
C SER A 200 14.83 28.74 14.44
N PRO A 201 13.96 28.13 15.26
CA PRO A 201 13.80 28.52 16.66
C PRO A 201 15.11 28.55 17.47
N ARG A 202 16.20 27.96 16.94
CA ARG A 202 17.54 27.95 17.57
C ARG A 202 18.34 29.21 17.34
N ASP A 203 17.94 30.11 16.43
CA ASP A 203 18.69 31.31 16.12
C ASP A 203 18.25 32.53 17.00
N THR A 204 17.17 32.37 17.76
CA THR A 204 16.64 33.41 18.64
C THR A 204 17.17 33.35 20.10
N GLU A 205 17.98 32.35 20.44
CA GLU A 205 18.53 32.22 21.80
C GLU A 205 19.97 32.74 21.96
N ARG A 206 20.50 33.48 20.97
CA ARG A 206 21.83 34.12 21.03
C ARG A 206 21.76 35.59 20.66
N SER A 207 21.03 36.36 21.45
CA SER A 207 21.16 37.83 21.49
C SER A 207 20.90 38.31 22.90
#